data_61546810bc25fe46af2f0a78ad887896
#
_entry.id   61546810bc25fe46af2f0a78ad887896
#
_cell.length_a   1.000
_cell.length_b   1.000
_cell.length_c   1.000
_cell.angle_alpha   90.00
_cell.angle_beta   90.00
_cell.angle_gamma   90.00
#
_symmetry.space_group_name_H-M   'P 1'
#
loop_
_entity.id
_entity.type
_entity.pdbx_description
1 polymer ?
#
loop_
_entity_poly.entity_id
_entity_poly.type
_entity_poly.pdbx_seq_one_letter_code
_entity_poly.pdbx_strand_id
1 'polypeptide(L)'
;MQTAHHARIRLGALGLGLSALLLMVFPLARPFFRMDIFAPEETMAAAGPAFASVAWVVSHYLAMLGFVLLLGGMLALYAFHAGPETEPRAFRGLLWGIMGVALILPAFGVEAFTMPAIGRLHLDGVTGLAPMIPLIYRGPMTIVLILGLVFLGVGAFNFAFAIRRRGQLPVWAGFVFAIGLALWLPLLPKPVRIIDGLLIGLGGIPLAWSMWRNAPQAPSFLSASTVCAGSGRRV
;
A
#
# COMPACT_ATOMS: atom_id res chain seq x y z
N MET A 1 -15.01 -18.38 -18.37
CA MET A 1 -14.22 -18.22 -17.11
C MET A 1 -12.92 -17.42 -17.29
N GLN A 2 -12.18 -17.56 -18.40
CA GLN A 2 -10.92 -16.83 -18.65
C GLN A 2 -11.09 -15.30 -18.72
N THR A 3 -12.16 -14.78 -19.37
CA THR A 3 -12.42 -13.33 -19.46
C THR A 3 -12.55 -12.65 -18.10
N ALA A 4 -13.23 -13.31 -17.14
CA ALA A 4 -13.41 -12.80 -15.79
C ALA A 4 -12.07 -12.76 -15.01
N HIS A 5 -11.17 -13.71 -15.24
CA HIS A 5 -9.84 -13.74 -14.63
C HIS A 5 -8.97 -12.56 -15.09
N HIS A 6 -8.98 -12.27 -16.40
CA HIS A 6 -8.23 -11.14 -16.97
C HIS A 6 -8.74 -9.78 -16.47
N ALA A 7 -10.07 -9.61 -16.37
CA ALA A 7 -10.67 -8.39 -15.85
C ALA A 7 -10.25 -8.15 -14.38
N ARG A 8 -10.21 -9.20 -13.57
CA ARG A 8 -9.76 -9.11 -12.15
C ARG A 8 -8.30 -8.69 -12.02
N ILE A 9 -7.40 -9.24 -12.85
CA ILE A 9 -5.98 -8.84 -12.85
C ILE A 9 -5.84 -7.37 -13.26
N ARG A 10 -6.54 -6.90 -14.28
CA ARG A 10 -6.51 -5.50 -14.71
C ARG A 10 -7.06 -4.57 -13.65
N LEU A 11 -8.20 -4.90 -13.05
CA LEU A 11 -8.79 -4.11 -11.97
C LEU A 11 -7.81 -4.00 -10.78
N GLY A 12 -7.20 -5.13 -10.38
CA GLY A 12 -6.21 -5.11 -9.31
C GLY A 12 -4.92 -4.39 -9.69
N ALA A 13 -4.51 -4.41 -10.96
CA ALA A 13 -3.38 -3.61 -11.44
C ALA A 13 -3.68 -2.10 -11.32
N LEU A 14 -4.90 -1.66 -11.67
CA LEU A 14 -5.35 -0.28 -11.41
C LEU A 14 -5.30 0.04 -9.91
N GLY A 15 -5.82 -0.87 -9.05
CA GLY A 15 -5.75 -0.73 -7.60
C GLY A 15 -4.33 -0.57 -7.11
N LEU A 16 -3.37 -1.37 -7.60
CA LEU A 16 -1.96 -1.27 -7.26
C LEU A 16 -1.36 0.08 -7.67
N GLY A 17 -1.63 0.53 -8.89
CA GLY A 17 -1.13 1.81 -9.40
C GLY A 17 -1.67 3.00 -8.61
N LEU A 18 -2.98 3.02 -8.34
CA LEU A 18 -3.62 4.05 -7.52
C LEU A 18 -3.10 4.01 -6.07
N SER A 19 -2.95 2.83 -5.49
CA SER A 19 -2.34 2.65 -4.17
C SER A 19 -0.94 3.27 -4.11
N ALA A 20 -0.08 2.91 -5.06
CA ALA A 20 1.28 3.44 -5.14
C ALA A 20 1.30 4.97 -5.26
N LEU A 21 0.40 5.55 -6.06
CA LEU A 21 0.26 6.99 -6.20
C LEU A 21 -0.20 7.65 -4.89
N LEU A 22 -1.22 7.12 -4.23
CA LEU A 22 -1.76 7.69 -2.98
C LEU A 22 -0.74 7.62 -1.85
N LEU A 23 -0.03 6.49 -1.71
CA LEU A 23 1.02 6.33 -0.69
C LEU A 23 2.26 7.18 -0.99
N MET A 24 2.58 7.44 -2.26
CA MET A 24 3.63 8.37 -2.66
C MET A 24 3.27 9.82 -2.31
N VAL A 25 2.02 10.23 -2.53
CA VAL A 25 1.54 11.59 -2.26
C VAL A 25 1.36 11.87 -0.77
N PHE A 26 1.05 10.85 0.03
CA PHE A 26 0.78 10.99 1.47
C PHE A 26 1.85 11.81 2.22
N PRO A 27 3.17 11.50 2.16
CA PRO A 27 4.17 12.25 2.90
C PRO A 27 4.34 13.70 2.41
N LEU A 28 3.90 14.02 1.19
CA LEU A 28 3.91 15.38 0.65
C LEU A 28 2.71 16.17 1.16
N ALA A 29 1.54 15.55 1.22
CA ALA A 29 0.28 16.18 1.62
C ALA A 29 0.15 16.34 3.15
N ARG A 30 0.75 15.43 3.93
CA ARG A 30 0.64 15.45 5.39
C ARG A 30 1.40 16.64 5.99
N PRO A 31 0.76 17.48 6.83
CA PRO A 31 1.45 18.50 7.58
C PRO A 31 2.59 17.90 8.42
N PHE A 32 3.71 18.59 8.45
CA PHE A 32 4.89 18.14 9.18
C PHE A 32 5.11 19.00 10.40
N PHE A 33 5.37 18.35 11.51
CA PHE A 33 5.88 18.93 12.74
C PHE A 33 6.93 18.00 13.35
N ARG A 34 7.79 18.54 14.20
CA ARG A 34 8.73 17.72 14.97
C ARG A 34 7.97 17.08 16.12
N MET A 35 7.97 15.76 16.18
CA MET A 35 7.41 15.03 17.29
C MET A 35 8.51 14.68 18.28
N ASP A 36 8.36 15.14 19.52
CA ASP A 36 9.19 14.76 20.66
C ASP A 36 8.31 14.20 21.76
N ILE A 37 8.31 12.88 21.91
CA ILE A 37 7.50 12.18 22.92
C ILE A 37 7.99 12.42 24.36
N PHE A 38 9.17 13.02 24.53
CA PHE A 38 9.73 13.39 25.83
C PHE A 38 9.43 14.85 26.21
N ALA A 39 9.02 15.67 25.21
CA ALA A 39 8.58 17.05 25.38
C ALA A 39 7.15 17.21 24.87
N PRO A 40 6.14 16.63 25.57
CA PRO A 40 4.78 16.56 25.06
C PRO A 40 4.08 17.92 24.93
N GLU A 41 4.41 18.90 25.79
CA GLU A 41 3.84 20.26 25.70
C GLU A 41 4.32 20.99 24.45
N GLU A 42 5.64 20.94 24.15
CA GLU A 42 6.20 21.53 22.94
C GLU A 42 5.67 20.82 21.68
N THR A 43 5.56 19.48 21.74
CA THR A 43 4.98 18.70 20.66
C THR A 43 3.52 19.09 20.44
N MET A 44 2.71 19.25 21.49
CA MET A 44 1.32 19.60 21.36
C MET A 44 1.14 21.01 20.79
N ALA A 45 1.95 21.97 21.23
CA ALA A 45 1.94 23.32 20.68
C ALA A 45 2.21 23.36 19.17
N ALA A 46 3.15 22.53 18.69
CA ALA A 46 3.46 22.42 17.25
C ALA A 46 2.46 21.56 16.47
N ALA A 47 1.99 20.46 17.07
CA ALA A 47 1.15 19.46 16.44
C ALA A 47 -0.35 19.81 16.45
N GLY A 48 -0.83 20.50 17.48
CA GLY A 48 -2.24 20.82 17.63
C GLY A 48 -2.86 21.50 16.39
N PRO A 49 -2.28 22.58 15.86
CA PRO A 49 -2.74 23.20 14.61
C PRO A 49 -2.66 22.25 13.40
N ALA A 50 -1.60 21.41 13.32
CA ALA A 50 -1.46 20.45 12.26
C ALA A 50 -2.55 19.37 12.32
N PHE A 51 -2.81 18.81 13.49
CA PHE A 51 -3.88 17.84 13.72
C PHE A 51 -5.27 18.37 13.36
N ALA A 52 -5.57 19.61 13.73
CA ALA A 52 -6.85 20.25 13.42
C ALA A 52 -7.04 20.58 11.93
N SER A 53 -5.98 20.51 11.12
CA SER A 53 -6.02 20.95 9.72
C SER A 53 -6.75 19.95 8.83
N VAL A 54 -7.42 20.46 7.79
CA VAL A 54 -8.03 19.65 6.72
C VAL A 54 -6.98 18.80 6.01
N ALA A 55 -5.75 19.33 5.82
CA ALA A 55 -4.66 18.62 5.18
C ALA A 55 -4.26 17.35 5.95
N TRP A 56 -4.32 17.37 7.30
CA TRP A 56 -4.10 16.20 8.12
C TRP A 56 -5.13 15.11 7.84
N VAL A 57 -6.42 15.46 7.93
CA VAL A 57 -7.54 14.52 7.72
C VAL A 57 -7.48 13.92 6.32
N VAL A 58 -7.38 14.77 5.30
CA VAL A 58 -7.36 14.33 3.89
C VAL A 58 -6.17 13.42 3.61
N SER A 59 -4.96 13.78 4.07
CA SER A 59 -3.78 12.95 3.85
C SER A 59 -3.93 11.55 4.45
N HIS A 60 -4.48 11.42 5.66
CA HIS A 60 -4.67 10.12 6.31
C HIS A 60 -5.77 9.29 5.62
N TYR A 61 -6.85 9.92 5.13
CA TYR A 61 -7.85 9.22 4.32
C TYR A 61 -7.28 8.71 3.01
N LEU A 62 -6.43 9.51 2.33
CA LEU A 62 -5.75 9.06 1.12
C LEU A 62 -4.82 7.86 1.38
N ALA A 63 -4.10 7.88 2.52
CA ALA A 63 -3.26 6.74 2.90
C ALA A 63 -4.10 5.49 3.23
N MET A 64 -5.19 5.62 4.00
CA MET A 64 -6.10 4.50 4.28
C MET A 64 -6.67 3.89 3.00
N LEU A 65 -7.15 4.74 2.08
CA LEU A 65 -7.61 4.30 0.76
C LEU A 65 -6.49 3.62 -0.01
N GLY A 66 -5.27 4.17 0.03
CA GLY A 66 -4.07 3.57 -0.57
C GLY A 66 -3.83 2.16 -0.07
N PHE A 67 -3.88 1.91 1.25
CA PHE A 67 -3.72 0.57 1.82
C PHE A 67 -4.85 -0.39 1.44
N VAL A 68 -6.10 0.07 1.38
CA VAL A 68 -7.23 -0.76 0.93
C VAL A 68 -7.04 -1.16 -0.55
N LEU A 69 -6.66 -0.23 -1.41
CA LEU A 69 -6.37 -0.50 -2.82
C LEU A 69 -5.16 -1.43 -3.00
N LEU A 70 -4.17 -1.32 -2.09
CA LEU A 70 -3.00 -2.21 -2.07
C LEU A 70 -3.42 -3.68 -1.90
N LEU A 71 -4.41 -3.97 -1.06
CA LEU A 71 -4.94 -5.34 -0.92
C LEU A 71 -5.47 -5.89 -2.24
N GLY A 72 -6.23 -5.07 -2.99
CA GLY A 72 -6.68 -5.43 -4.34
C GLY A 72 -5.52 -5.69 -5.31
N GLY A 73 -4.48 -4.85 -5.23
CA GLY A 73 -3.24 -5.02 -5.99
C GLY A 73 -2.50 -6.31 -5.63
N MET A 74 -2.39 -6.64 -4.34
CA MET A 74 -1.75 -7.87 -3.86
C MET A 74 -2.53 -9.12 -4.28
N LEU A 75 -3.86 -9.09 -4.25
CA LEU A 75 -4.70 -10.17 -4.78
C LEU A 75 -4.45 -10.40 -6.27
N ALA A 76 -4.32 -9.32 -7.04
CA ALA A 76 -4.03 -9.43 -8.47
C ALA A 76 -2.60 -9.91 -8.73
N LEU A 77 -1.60 -9.48 -7.93
CA LEU A 77 -0.23 -10.01 -7.98
C LEU A 77 -0.21 -11.51 -7.69
N TYR A 78 -0.94 -11.96 -6.66
CA TYR A 78 -1.09 -13.37 -6.35
C TYR A 78 -1.69 -14.14 -7.53
N ALA A 79 -2.84 -13.67 -8.06
CA ALA A 79 -3.49 -14.30 -9.21
C ALA A 79 -2.59 -14.31 -10.47
N PHE A 80 -1.81 -13.25 -10.68
CA PHE A 80 -0.84 -13.16 -11.78
C PHE A 80 0.28 -14.20 -11.63
N HIS A 81 0.68 -14.55 -10.40
CA HIS A 81 1.75 -15.52 -10.10
C HIS A 81 1.20 -16.92 -9.73
N ALA A 82 -0.06 -17.22 -10.03
CA ALA A 82 -0.67 -18.52 -9.78
C ALA A 82 -0.08 -19.60 -10.71
N GLY A 83 1.11 -20.09 -10.37
CA GLY A 83 1.82 -21.17 -11.07
C GLY A 83 2.69 -21.94 -10.10
N PRO A 84 2.96 -23.24 -10.33
CA PRO A 84 3.56 -24.15 -9.34
C PRO A 84 4.90 -23.65 -8.77
N GLU A 85 5.68 -22.92 -9.56
CA GLU A 85 7.00 -22.43 -9.14
C GLU A 85 6.96 -21.14 -8.29
N THR A 86 5.92 -20.31 -8.47
CA THR A 86 5.82 -18.97 -7.88
C THR A 86 4.71 -18.83 -6.86
N GLU A 87 3.67 -19.67 -6.96
CA GLU A 87 2.49 -19.64 -6.12
C GLU A 87 2.81 -19.67 -4.60
N PRO A 88 3.68 -20.55 -4.06
CA PRO A 88 3.91 -20.60 -2.62
C PRO A 88 4.51 -19.31 -2.05
N ARG A 89 5.29 -18.57 -2.86
CA ARG A 89 5.85 -17.27 -2.46
C ARG A 89 4.82 -16.16 -2.61
N ALA A 90 4.07 -16.16 -3.70
CA ALA A 90 3.00 -15.20 -3.92
C ALA A 90 1.90 -15.33 -2.86
N PHE A 91 1.56 -16.56 -2.45
CA PHE A 91 0.62 -16.81 -1.34
C PHE A 91 1.13 -16.26 -0.01
N ARG A 92 2.40 -16.54 0.34
CA ARG A 92 3.02 -15.94 1.53
C ARG A 92 3.05 -14.42 1.46
N GLY A 93 3.35 -13.86 0.27
CA GLY A 93 3.30 -12.44 0.03
C GLY A 93 1.93 -11.84 0.32
N LEU A 94 0.87 -12.49 -0.16
CA LEU A 94 -0.51 -12.10 0.08
C LEU A 94 -0.88 -12.18 1.57
N LEU A 95 -0.58 -13.31 2.22
CA LEU A 95 -0.93 -13.54 3.63
C LEU A 95 -0.27 -12.50 4.54
N TRP A 96 1.05 -12.32 4.44
CA TRP A 96 1.78 -11.33 5.22
C TRP A 96 1.35 -9.90 4.88
N GLY A 97 1.06 -9.61 3.61
CA GLY A 97 0.57 -8.30 3.18
C GLY A 97 -0.81 -7.97 3.77
N ILE A 98 -1.76 -8.92 3.78
CA ILE A 98 -3.08 -8.74 4.40
C ILE A 98 -2.93 -8.48 5.91
N MET A 99 -2.13 -9.30 6.60
CA MET A 99 -1.86 -9.11 8.04
C MET A 99 -1.23 -7.74 8.31
N GLY A 100 -0.27 -7.33 7.48
CA GLY A 100 0.38 -6.03 7.58
C GLY A 100 -0.60 -4.89 7.47
N VAL A 101 -1.42 -4.86 6.42
CA VAL A 101 -2.42 -3.81 6.20
C VAL A 101 -3.47 -3.81 7.32
N ALA A 102 -3.95 -4.97 7.76
CA ALA A 102 -4.93 -5.09 8.82
C ALA A 102 -4.45 -4.48 10.15
N LEU A 103 -3.15 -4.60 10.45
CA LEU A 103 -2.54 -4.02 11.65
C LEU A 103 -2.20 -2.53 11.50
N ILE A 104 -1.94 -2.05 10.28
CA ILE A 104 -1.63 -0.64 10.01
C ILE A 104 -2.89 0.23 10.06
N LEU A 105 -4.01 -0.22 9.50
CA LEU A 105 -5.24 0.58 9.37
C LEU A 105 -5.80 1.12 10.69
N PRO A 106 -5.82 0.40 11.82
CA PRO A 106 -6.25 0.94 13.11
C PRO A 106 -5.44 2.15 13.58
N ALA A 107 -4.11 2.13 13.39
CA ALA A 107 -3.25 3.26 13.73
C ALA A 107 -3.58 4.49 12.86
N PHE A 108 -3.82 4.29 11.56
CA PHE A 108 -4.32 5.34 10.68
C PHE A 108 -5.72 5.83 11.06
N GLY A 109 -6.58 4.97 11.61
CA GLY A 109 -7.85 5.37 12.18
C GLY A 109 -7.70 6.36 13.35
N VAL A 110 -6.76 6.10 14.26
CA VAL A 110 -6.43 7.03 15.36
C VAL A 110 -5.93 8.37 14.79
N GLU A 111 -5.01 8.34 13.83
CA GLU A 111 -4.49 9.55 13.19
C GLU A 111 -5.56 10.34 12.42
N ALA A 112 -6.51 9.66 11.77
CA ALA A 112 -7.53 10.29 10.96
C ALA A 112 -8.72 10.84 11.76
N PHE A 113 -9.06 10.20 12.88
CA PHE A 113 -10.29 10.52 13.64
C PHE A 113 -10.01 11.13 15.01
N THR A 114 -9.04 10.58 15.76
CA THR A 114 -8.78 11.01 17.13
C THR A 114 -7.90 12.26 17.16
N MET A 115 -6.82 12.29 16.37
CA MET A 115 -5.89 13.44 16.38
C MET A 115 -6.56 14.76 15.97
N PRO A 116 -7.44 14.81 14.93
CA PRO A 116 -8.15 16.04 14.61
C PRO A 116 -9.05 16.56 15.74
N ALA A 117 -9.67 15.66 16.52
CA ALA A 117 -10.47 16.07 17.68
C ALA A 117 -9.58 16.68 18.78
N ILE A 118 -8.46 16.04 19.10
CA ILE A 118 -7.47 16.56 20.06
C ILE A 118 -6.92 17.92 19.60
N GLY A 119 -6.60 18.05 18.32
CA GLY A 119 -6.11 19.31 17.76
C GLY A 119 -7.11 20.45 17.88
N ARG A 120 -8.40 20.20 17.64
CA ARG A 120 -9.48 21.20 17.82
C ARG A 120 -9.62 21.60 19.28
N LEU A 121 -9.71 20.65 20.20
CA LEU A 121 -9.77 20.92 21.64
C LEU A 121 -8.58 21.78 22.11
N HIS A 122 -7.37 21.52 21.57
CA HIS A 122 -6.19 22.34 21.85
C HIS A 122 -6.37 23.78 21.37
N LEU A 123 -6.88 23.98 20.14
CA LEU A 123 -7.13 25.31 19.59
C LEU A 123 -8.26 26.06 20.35
N ASP A 124 -9.22 25.33 20.91
CA ASP A 124 -10.29 25.86 21.77
C ASP A 124 -9.79 26.19 23.18
N GLY A 125 -8.49 26.04 23.45
CA GLY A 125 -7.86 26.39 24.75
C GLY A 125 -8.03 25.35 25.84
N VAL A 126 -8.44 24.12 25.52
CA VAL A 126 -8.51 23.03 26.50
C VAL A 126 -7.10 22.64 26.92
N THR A 127 -6.83 22.70 28.24
CA THR A 127 -5.53 22.34 28.83
C THR A 127 -5.45 20.86 29.18
N GLY A 128 -4.23 20.35 29.43
CA GLY A 128 -4.01 18.97 29.87
C GLY A 128 -4.09 17.92 28.76
N LEU A 129 -4.03 18.30 27.47
CA LEU A 129 -4.05 17.38 26.32
C LEU A 129 -2.69 16.81 25.97
N ALA A 130 -1.58 17.51 26.33
CA ALA A 130 -0.23 17.11 25.98
C ALA A 130 0.18 15.70 26.45
N PRO A 131 -0.23 15.21 27.66
CA PRO A 131 0.05 13.85 28.10
C PRO A 131 -0.58 12.75 27.21
N MET A 132 -1.58 13.08 26.38
CA MET A 132 -2.16 12.12 25.44
C MET A 132 -1.17 11.72 24.35
N ILE A 133 -0.22 12.59 23.98
CA ILE A 133 0.80 12.31 22.97
C ILE A 133 1.61 11.05 23.32
N PRO A 134 2.34 11.00 24.46
CA PRO A 134 3.07 9.80 24.82
C PRO A 134 2.18 8.59 25.09
N LEU A 135 0.97 8.77 25.61
CA LEU A 135 0.04 7.66 25.82
C LEU A 135 -0.33 6.97 24.51
N ILE A 136 -0.53 7.72 23.44
CA ILE A 136 -0.88 7.20 22.12
C ILE A 136 0.37 6.59 21.44
N TYR A 137 1.47 7.36 21.36
CA TYR A 137 2.62 6.97 20.54
C TYR A 137 3.64 6.06 21.26
N ARG A 138 3.53 5.85 22.57
CA ARG A 138 4.28 4.82 23.32
C ARG A 138 3.43 3.61 23.69
N GLY A 139 2.13 3.66 23.38
CA GLY A 139 1.17 2.63 23.73
C GLY A 139 1.16 1.44 22.75
N PRO A 140 0.20 0.53 22.94
CA PRO A 140 0.02 -0.66 22.10
C PRO A 140 -0.14 -0.34 20.60
N MET A 141 -0.69 0.83 20.27
CA MET A 141 -0.86 1.27 18.88
C MET A 141 0.45 1.25 18.09
N THR A 142 1.53 1.77 18.68
CA THR A 142 2.84 1.80 18.01
C THR A 142 3.42 0.41 17.81
N ILE A 143 3.24 -0.49 18.78
CA ILE A 143 3.67 -1.89 18.64
C ILE A 143 2.93 -2.56 17.49
N VAL A 144 1.61 -2.42 17.44
CA VAL A 144 0.76 -2.99 16.39
C VAL A 144 1.12 -2.40 15.02
N LEU A 145 1.37 -1.08 14.95
CA LEU A 145 1.82 -0.41 13.72
C LEU A 145 3.16 -0.97 13.24
N ILE A 146 4.16 -1.09 14.11
CA ILE A 146 5.49 -1.61 13.75
C ILE A 146 5.37 -3.07 13.26
N LEU A 147 4.62 -3.92 13.97
CA LEU A 147 4.36 -5.30 13.53
C LEU A 147 3.69 -5.33 12.15
N GLY A 148 2.72 -4.45 11.93
CA GLY A 148 2.05 -4.31 10.64
C GLY A 148 3.01 -3.95 9.51
N LEU A 149 3.93 -3.02 9.75
CA LEU A 149 4.96 -2.62 8.79
C LEU A 149 5.96 -3.74 8.50
N VAL A 150 6.39 -4.48 9.52
CA VAL A 150 7.24 -5.67 9.34
C VAL A 150 6.53 -6.71 8.47
N PHE A 151 5.28 -7.04 8.77
CA PHE A 151 4.50 -8.00 7.99
C PHE A 151 4.28 -7.53 6.56
N LEU A 152 3.96 -6.25 6.37
CA LEU A 152 3.82 -5.66 5.03
C LEU A 152 5.13 -5.75 4.24
N GLY A 153 6.26 -5.41 4.86
CA GLY A 153 7.59 -5.53 4.25
C GLY A 153 7.92 -6.97 3.85
N VAL A 154 7.71 -7.93 4.77
CA VAL A 154 7.89 -9.38 4.48
C VAL A 154 6.99 -9.81 3.33
N GLY A 155 5.73 -9.38 3.31
CA GLY A 155 4.79 -9.64 2.22
C GLY A 155 5.29 -9.11 0.87
N ALA A 156 5.71 -7.85 0.84
CA ALA A 156 6.22 -7.18 -0.36
C ALA A 156 7.48 -7.84 -0.91
N PHE A 157 8.44 -8.23 -0.05
CA PHE A 157 9.63 -8.98 -0.49
C PHE A 157 9.30 -10.38 -1.02
N ASN A 158 8.33 -11.08 -0.45
CA ASN A 158 7.88 -12.36 -1.01
C ASN A 158 7.34 -12.17 -2.44
N PHE A 159 6.56 -11.11 -2.71
CA PHE A 159 6.14 -10.78 -4.08
C PHE A 159 7.33 -10.41 -4.98
N ALA A 160 8.29 -9.60 -4.51
CA ALA A 160 9.48 -9.24 -5.30
C ALA A 160 10.27 -10.49 -5.72
N PHE A 161 10.43 -11.47 -4.83
CA PHE A 161 11.07 -12.74 -5.17
C PHE A 161 10.23 -13.62 -6.10
N ALA A 162 8.88 -13.60 -6.01
CA ALA A 162 8.01 -14.29 -6.96
C ALA A 162 8.13 -13.66 -8.36
N ILE A 163 8.14 -12.32 -8.45
CA ILE A 163 8.37 -11.55 -9.67
C ILE A 163 9.70 -11.93 -10.31
N ARG A 164 10.79 -11.96 -9.51
CA ARG A 164 12.12 -12.34 -10.00
C ARG A 164 12.14 -13.75 -10.60
N ARG A 165 11.46 -14.71 -9.98
CA ARG A 165 11.41 -16.10 -10.48
C ARG A 165 10.67 -16.23 -11.80
N ARG A 166 9.54 -15.53 -11.93
CA ARG A 166 8.71 -15.62 -13.14
C ARG A 166 9.22 -14.78 -14.30
N GLY A 167 9.89 -13.66 -14.02
CA GLY A 167 10.52 -12.80 -15.02
C GLY A 167 9.56 -12.06 -15.98
N GLN A 168 8.25 -12.07 -15.74
CA GLN A 168 7.25 -11.43 -16.60
C GLN A 168 6.96 -9.97 -16.23
N LEU A 169 7.36 -9.56 -15.04
CA LEU A 169 7.24 -8.20 -14.53
C LEU A 169 8.63 -7.61 -14.27
N PRO A 170 8.80 -6.28 -14.27
CA PRO A 170 10.11 -5.65 -14.04
C PRO A 170 10.60 -5.95 -12.62
N VAL A 171 11.66 -6.75 -12.53
CA VAL A 171 12.22 -7.24 -11.25
C VAL A 171 12.66 -6.08 -10.36
N TRP A 172 13.34 -5.08 -10.95
CA TRP A 172 13.79 -3.90 -10.22
C TRP A 172 12.63 -3.15 -9.55
N ALA A 173 11.50 -3.00 -10.26
CA ALA A 173 10.32 -2.31 -9.74
C ALA A 173 9.71 -3.07 -8.55
N GLY A 174 9.71 -4.41 -8.59
CA GLY A 174 9.30 -5.26 -7.47
C GLY A 174 10.12 -5.02 -6.22
N PHE A 175 11.44 -4.97 -6.33
CA PHE A 175 12.32 -4.71 -5.18
C PHE A 175 12.24 -3.26 -4.69
N VAL A 176 12.20 -2.27 -5.59
CA VAL A 176 12.05 -0.85 -5.22
C VAL A 176 10.74 -0.64 -4.45
N PHE A 177 9.64 -1.23 -4.93
CA PHE A 177 8.35 -1.18 -4.24
C PHE A 177 8.40 -1.83 -2.86
N ALA A 178 9.03 -3.01 -2.75
CA ALA A 178 9.17 -3.73 -1.49
C ALA A 178 10.02 -2.94 -0.47
N ILE A 179 11.11 -2.31 -0.91
CA ILE A 179 11.96 -1.45 -0.07
C ILE A 179 11.15 -0.24 0.42
N GLY A 180 10.41 0.44 -0.48
CA GLY A 180 9.57 1.58 -0.10
C GLY A 180 8.53 1.19 0.96
N LEU A 181 7.82 0.06 0.78
CA LEU A 181 6.84 -0.42 1.78
C LEU A 181 7.48 -0.84 3.10
N ALA A 182 8.68 -1.42 3.08
CA ALA A 182 9.38 -1.85 4.29
C ALA A 182 9.96 -0.68 5.09
N LEU A 183 10.38 0.40 4.42
CA LEU A 183 10.91 1.62 5.03
C LEU A 183 9.81 2.61 5.43
N TRP A 184 8.57 2.35 5.07
CA TRP A 184 7.45 3.25 5.26
C TRP A 184 7.06 3.38 6.75
N LEU A 185 7.88 4.12 7.52
CA LEU A 185 7.68 4.36 8.94
C LEU A 185 7.23 5.83 9.16
N PRO A 186 5.98 6.07 9.59
CA PRO A 186 5.44 7.44 9.73
C PRO A 186 6.15 8.30 10.79
N LEU A 187 6.99 7.70 11.63
CA LEU A 187 7.76 8.40 12.66
C LEU A 187 9.09 8.96 12.15
N LEU A 188 9.50 8.64 10.93
CA LEU A 188 10.75 9.12 10.35
C LEU A 188 10.69 10.61 9.96
N PRO A 189 11.84 11.30 9.90
CA PRO A 189 11.91 12.68 9.43
C PRO A 189 11.32 12.87 8.03
N LYS A 190 10.75 14.05 7.76
CA LYS A 190 10.06 14.35 6.49
C LYS A 190 10.86 13.97 5.24
N PRO A 191 12.18 14.29 5.10
CA PRO A 191 12.94 13.93 3.90
C PRO A 191 12.97 12.41 3.65
N VAL A 192 13.16 11.61 4.71
CA VAL A 192 13.19 10.14 4.61
C VAL A 192 11.83 9.61 4.15
N ARG A 193 10.74 10.17 4.68
CA ARG A 193 9.36 9.80 4.31
C ARG A 193 9.00 10.18 2.87
N ILE A 194 9.56 11.26 2.34
CA ILE A 194 9.42 11.61 0.93
C ILE A 194 10.15 10.58 0.07
N ILE A 195 11.36 10.18 0.48
CA ILE A 195 12.14 9.18 -0.27
C ILE A 195 11.39 7.83 -0.29
N ASP A 196 10.89 7.35 0.83
CA ASP A 196 10.16 6.09 0.88
C ASP A 196 8.86 6.13 0.05
N GLY A 197 8.13 7.23 0.11
CA GLY A 197 6.97 7.45 -0.76
C GLY A 197 7.34 7.42 -2.25
N LEU A 198 8.44 8.08 -2.63
CA LEU A 198 8.95 8.03 -4.01
C LEU A 198 9.34 6.60 -4.42
N LEU A 199 9.96 5.82 -3.55
CA LEU A 199 10.28 4.41 -3.83
C LEU A 199 9.01 3.59 -4.06
N ILE A 200 7.95 3.81 -3.27
CA ILE A 200 6.65 3.16 -3.48
C ILE A 200 6.08 3.52 -4.86
N GLY A 201 6.08 4.80 -5.22
CA GLY A 201 5.59 5.25 -6.52
C GLY A 201 6.42 4.70 -7.68
N LEU A 202 7.76 4.85 -7.61
CA LEU A 202 8.68 4.40 -8.65
C LEU A 202 8.64 2.88 -8.87
N GLY A 203 8.42 2.10 -7.82
CA GLY A 203 8.28 0.66 -7.95
C GLY A 203 6.86 0.22 -8.32
N GLY A 204 5.84 0.74 -7.63
CA GLY A 204 4.46 0.28 -7.74
C GLY A 204 3.78 0.65 -9.06
N ILE A 205 4.01 1.87 -9.59
CA ILE A 205 3.40 2.33 -10.83
C ILE A 205 3.87 1.50 -12.04
N PRO A 206 5.20 1.28 -12.27
CA PRO A 206 5.66 0.41 -13.34
C PRO A 206 5.21 -1.05 -13.19
N LEU A 207 5.13 -1.57 -11.96
CA LEU A 207 4.57 -2.91 -11.72
C LEU A 207 3.11 -3.00 -12.17
N ALA A 208 2.28 -2.05 -11.74
CA ALA A 208 0.87 -1.98 -12.10
C ALA A 208 0.68 -1.87 -13.62
N TRP A 209 1.44 -1.00 -14.27
CA TRP A 209 1.43 -0.84 -15.73
C TRP A 209 1.82 -2.13 -16.45
N SER A 210 2.90 -2.79 -16.00
CA SER A 210 3.36 -4.05 -16.58
C SER A 210 2.34 -5.17 -16.39
N MET A 211 1.71 -5.26 -15.21
CA MET A 211 0.62 -6.20 -14.96
C MET A 211 -0.58 -5.96 -15.90
N TRP A 212 -0.95 -4.69 -16.08
CA TRP A 212 -2.04 -4.30 -16.99
C TRP A 212 -1.77 -4.75 -18.42
N ARG A 213 -0.56 -4.50 -18.92
CA ARG A 213 -0.16 -4.86 -20.30
C ARG A 213 -0.01 -6.35 -20.51
N ASN A 214 0.55 -7.06 -19.54
CA ASN A 214 0.85 -8.49 -19.61
C ASN A 214 -0.29 -9.36 -19.06
N ALA A 215 -1.42 -8.75 -18.66
CA ALA A 215 -2.60 -9.54 -18.31
C ALA A 215 -2.95 -10.44 -19.50
N PRO A 216 -3.08 -11.78 -19.31
CA PRO A 216 -3.33 -12.70 -20.41
C PRO A 216 -4.53 -12.22 -21.21
N GLN A 217 -4.44 -12.11 -22.53
CA GLN A 217 -5.56 -11.73 -23.39
C GLN A 217 -6.51 -12.92 -23.54
N ALA A 218 -7.82 -12.66 -23.54
CA ALA A 218 -8.79 -13.70 -23.87
C ALA A 218 -8.48 -14.20 -25.30
N PRO A 219 -8.43 -15.52 -25.54
CA PRO A 219 -8.29 -16.03 -26.90
C PRO A 219 -9.41 -15.42 -27.76
N SER A 220 -9.02 -14.77 -28.86
CA SER A 220 -9.98 -14.21 -29.80
C SER A 220 -10.80 -15.37 -30.38
N PHE A 221 -12.10 -15.33 -30.20
CA PHE A 221 -13.05 -16.36 -30.73
C PHE A 221 -12.94 -16.52 -32.24
N LEU A 222 -12.29 -15.61 -32.95
CA LEU A 222 -12.09 -15.65 -34.40
C LEU A 222 -11.01 -16.65 -34.85
N SER A 223 -10.12 -17.13 -33.97
CA SER A 223 -9.12 -18.15 -34.36
C SER A 223 -9.63 -19.58 -34.25
N ALA A 224 -10.72 -19.84 -33.54
CA ALA A 224 -11.28 -21.18 -33.38
C ALA A 224 -12.13 -21.62 -34.56
N SER A 225 -12.68 -20.70 -35.35
CA SER A 225 -13.53 -21.03 -36.50
C SER A 225 -12.74 -21.48 -37.75
N THR A 226 -11.43 -21.17 -37.79
CA THR A 226 -10.59 -21.51 -38.97
C THR A 226 -10.04 -22.94 -38.92
N VAL A 227 -9.98 -23.55 -37.74
CA VAL A 227 -9.44 -24.91 -37.58
C VAL A 227 -10.47 -26.01 -37.89
N CYS A 228 -11.75 -25.71 -37.70
CA CYS A 228 -12.82 -26.69 -37.99
C CYS A 228 -13.23 -26.77 -39.48
N ALA A 229 -12.81 -25.83 -40.32
CA ALA A 229 -13.18 -25.83 -41.74
C ALA A 229 -12.26 -26.67 -42.64
N GLY A 230 -11.14 -27.22 -42.11
CA GLY A 230 -10.10 -27.89 -42.90
C GLY A 230 -10.13 -29.43 -42.91
N SER A 231 -10.99 -30.10 -42.12
CA SER A 231 -10.98 -31.59 -42.03
C SER A 231 -12.14 -32.31 -42.76
N GLY A 232 -12.70 -31.67 -43.76
CA GLY A 232 -13.75 -32.27 -44.60
C GLY A 232 -13.21 -32.78 -45.93
N ARG A 233 -13.09 -34.13 -46.06
CA ARG A 233 -13.01 -34.94 -47.29
C ARG A 233 -11.65 -35.09 -47.99
N ARG A 234 -11.12 -36.31 -47.95
CA ARG A 234 -10.94 -37.13 -49.19
C ARG A 234 -11.14 -38.61 -48.83
N VAL A 235 -12.04 -39.15 -49.57
CA VAL A 235 -12.30 -40.58 -49.75
C VAL A 235 -11.17 -41.26 -50.49
#